data_281068d267880d75bb4dfc1f3f986da6
#
_entry.id   281068d267880d75bb4dfc1f3f986da6
#
_cell.length_a   1.000
_cell.length_b   1.000
_cell.length_c   1.000
_cell.angle_alpha   90.00
_cell.angle_beta   90.00
_cell.angle_gamma   90.00
#
_symmetry.space_group_name_H-M   'P 1'
#
loop_
_entity.id
_entity.type
_entity.pdbx_description
1 polymer ?
#
loop_
_entity_poly.entity_id
_entity_poly.type
_entity_poly.pdbx_seq_one_letter_code
_entity_poly.pdbx_strand_id
1 'polypeptide(L)'
;MRRHSSRRISLPAADPGKIQELESKKGESETYLADLNTQLDDLRSSLEKLQNDYDAKQEELTQLQSDLEDAKADEAQQYEAMKLRIRYMYENSASNYMNLLFESGSISDFLNQAENISQMSKYDRDMLDTYRETKEAIQTKEEQVAQEKEEIVALQQESADKQAAVEDWWRQLTSRSVNIRRIFRVSRQQRMIC
;
A
#
# COMPACT_ATOMS: atom_id res chain seq x y z
N MET A 1 -24.08 91.03 -5.78
CA MET A 1 -24.78 89.79 -6.16
C MET A 1 -23.81 88.89 -6.92
N ARG A 2 -23.20 87.93 -6.22
CA ARG A 2 -22.32 86.92 -6.87
C ARG A 2 -23.14 85.61 -7.07
N ARG A 3 -23.34 85.26 -8.32
CA ARG A 3 -24.00 83.99 -8.68
C ARG A 3 -22.98 82.81 -8.52
N HIS A 4 -23.20 81.93 -7.56
CA HIS A 4 -22.50 80.71 -7.51
C HIS A 4 -23.00 79.76 -8.59
N SER A 5 -22.17 79.55 -9.61
CA SER A 5 -22.38 78.48 -10.61
C SER A 5 -21.98 77.11 -9.99
N SER A 6 -22.96 76.36 -9.62
CA SER A 6 -22.74 74.98 -9.23
C SER A 6 -22.40 74.14 -10.48
N ARG A 7 -21.11 73.90 -10.69
CA ARG A 7 -20.67 72.86 -11.64
C ARG A 7 -21.15 71.51 -11.13
N ARG A 8 -22.23 70.96 -11.69
CA ARG A 8 -22.56 69.54 -11.57
C ARG A 8 -21.49 68.80 -12.33
N ILE A 9 -20.63 68.02 -11.53
CA ILE A 9 -19.74 67.04 -12.10
C ILE A 9 -20.65 65.89 -12.51
N SER A 10 -20.96 65.74 -13.78
CA SER A 10 -21.61 64.57 -14.35
C SER A 10 -20.57 63.41 -14.29
N LEU A 11 -20.74 62.55 -13.36
CA LEU A 11 -20.00 61.23 -13.37
C LEU A 11 -20.41 60.49 -14.65
N PRO A 12 -19.46 59.88 -15.36
CA PRO A 12 -19.80 59.07 -16.53
C PRO A 12 -20.71 57.91 -16.10
N ALA A 13 -21.87 57.81 -16.77
CA ALA A 13 -22.78 56.69 -16.56
C ALA A 13 -22.03 55.39 -16.77
N ALA A 14 -22.21 54.44 -15.86
CA ALA A 14 -21.61 53.14 -16.01
C ALA A 14 -22.11 52.51 -17.31
N ASP A 15 -21.18 52.05 -18.13
CA ASP A 15 -21.47 51.40 -19.42
C ASP A 15 -22.18 50.05 -19.14
N PRO A 16 -23.47 49.91 -19.50
CA PRO A 16 -24.24 48.69 -19.23
C PRO A 16 -23.61 47.47 -19.89
N GLY A 17 -22.89 47.59 -20.99
CA GLY A 17 -22.16 46.51 -21.63
C GLY A 17 -21.01 45.99 -20.78
N LYS A 18 -20.29 46.88 -20.07
CA LYS A 18 -19.23 46.45 -19.14
C LYS A 18 -19.76 45.75 -17.89
N ILE A 19 -20.95 46.16 -17.43
CA ILE A 19 -21.59 45.49 -16.29
C ILE A 19 -21.97 44.05 -16.66
N GLN A 20 -22.57 43.88 -17.83
CA GLN A 20 -22.97 42.55 -18.33
C GLN A 20 -21.75 41.64 -18.59
N GLU A 21 -20.65 42.16 -19.14
CA GLU A 21 -19.41 41.43 -19.32
C GLU A 21 -18.79 40.96 -17.96
N LEU A 22 -18.81 41.84 -16.95
CA LEU A 22 -18.33 41.50 -15.62
C LEU A 22 -19.21 40.48 -14.91
N GLU A 23 -20.52 40.51 -15.14
CA GLU A 23 -21.45 39.51 -14.60
C GLU A 23 -21.28 38.15 -15.27
N SER A 24 -21.05 38.09 -16.59
CA SER A 24 -20.71 36.86 -17.30
C SER A 24 -19.41 36.26 -16.78
N LYS A 25 -18.33 37.02 -16.70
CA LYS A 25 -17.04 36.59 -16.15
C LYS A 25 -17.13 36.11 -14.70
N LYS A 26 -18.01 36.71 -13.91
CA LYS A 26 -18.30 36.28 -12.56
C LYS A 26 -18.94 34.89 -12.56
N GLY A 27 -20.00 34.65 -13.33
CA GLY A 27 -20.68 33.36 -13.45
C GLY A 27 -19.75 32.28 -13.92
N GLU A 28 -18.95 32.53 -14.96
CA GLU A 28 -17.93 31.56 -15.42
C GLU A 28 -16.92 31.22 -14.34
N SER A 29 -16.47 32.20 -13.55
CA SER A 29 -15.52 31.99 -12.48
C SER A 29 -16.12 31.24 -11.29
N GLU A 30 -17.39 31.46 -10.97
CA GLU A 30 -18.12 30.74 -9.91
C GLU A 30 -18.33 29.26 -10.30
N THR A 31 -18.71 28.99 -11.55
CA THR A 31 -18.84 27.63 -12.09
C THR A 31 -17.49 26.92 -12.07
N TYR A 32 -16.43 27.58 -12.51
CA TYR A 32 -15.08 26.98 -12.46
C TYR A 32 -14.60 26.68 -11.03
N LEU A 33 -14.91 27.55 -10.07
CA LEU A 33 -14.57 27.28 -8.66
C LEU A 33 -15.37 26.11 -8.08
N ALA A 34 -16.62 25.95 -8.47
CA ALA A 34 -17.44 24.82 -8.05
C ALA A 34 -16.86 23.51 -8.60
N ASP A 35 -16.48 23.48 -9.88
CA ASP A 35 -15.84 22.34 -10.50
C ASP A 35 -14.49 22.00 -9.85
N LEU A 36 -13.66 23.00 -9.58
CA LEU A 36 -12.40 22.83 -8.85
C LEU A 36 -12.60 22.26 -7.44
N ASN A 37 -13.62 22.71 -6.71
CA ASN A 37 -13.92 22.16 -5.38
C ASN A 37 -14.33 20.69 -5.46
N THR A 38 -15.16 20.32 -6.45
CA THR A 38 -15.55 18.92 -6.66
C THR A 38 -14.33 18.04 -6.92
N GLN A 39 -13.46 18.47 -7.83
CA GLN A 39 -12.23 17.72 -8.14
C GLN A 39 -11.29 17.61 -6.92
N LEU A 40 -11.22 18.65 -6.08
CA LEU A 40 -10.44 18.61 -4.84
C LEU A 40 -11.01 17.58 -3.85
N ASP A 41 -12.32 17.52 -3.70
CA ASP A 41 -12.97 16.57 -2.81
C ASP A 41 -12.81 15.13 -3.31
N ASP A 42 -12.89 14.89 -4.62
CA ASP A 42 -12.60 13.60 -5.25
C ASP A 42 -11.15 13.18 -5.02
N LEU A 43 -10.22 14.11 -5.18
CA LEU A 43 -8.79 13.85 -4.97
C LEU A 43 -8.47 13.53 -3.50
N ARG A 44 -9.10 14.25 -2.56
CA ARG A 44 -8.98 13.97 -1.12
C ARG A 44 -9.53 12.60 -0.75
N SER A 45 -10.72 12.26 -1.27
CA SER A 45 -11.31 10.93 -1.05
C SER A 45 -10.43 9.81 -1.61
N SER A 46 -9.83 10.04 -2.79
CA SER A 46 -8.87 9.09 -3.38
C SER A 46 -7.60 8.94 -2.54
N LEU A 47 -7.12 10.03 -1.95
CA LEU A 47 -5.94 10.01 -1.10
C LEU A 47 -6.21 9.31 0.24
N GLU A 48 -7.40 9.48 0.81
CA GLU A 48 -7.82 8.76 2.02
C GLU A 48 -7.92 7.24 1.78
N LYS A 49 -8.48 6.83 0.64
CA LYS A 49 -8.51 5.40 0.25
C LYS A 49 -7.10 4.84 0.12
N LEU A 50 -6.23 5.56 -0.58
CA LEU A 50 -4.85 5.14 -0.78
C LEU A 50 -4.08 5.02 0.54
N GLN A 51 -4.34 5.90 1.51
CA GLN A 51 -3.75 5.79 2.84
C GLN A 51 -4.24 4.53 3.58
N ASN A 52 -5.53 4.23 3.49
CA ASN A 52 -6.08 3.01 4.09
C ASN A 52 -5.51 1.74 3.44
N ASP A 53 -5.35 1.74 2.11
CA ASP A 53 -4.74 0.63 1.37
C ASP A 53 -3.27 0.45 1.77
N TYR A 54 -2.53 1.55 1.93
CA TYR A 54 -1.15 1.52 2.40
C TYR A 54 -1.04 0.94 3.82
N ASP A 55 -1.89 1.39 4.75
CA ASP A 55 -1.87 0.94 6.14
C ASP A 55 -2.22 -0.57 6.21
N ALA A 56 -3.21 -1.03 5.44
CA ALA A 56 -3.57 -2.44 5.34
C ALA A 56 -2.41 -3.29 4.78
N LYS A 57 -1.76 -2.83 3.72
CA LYS A 57 -0.58 -3.50 3.13
C LYS A 57 0.61 -3.55 4.08
N GLN A 58 0.81 -2.52 4.88
CA GLN A 58 1.87 -2.50 5.89
C GLN A 58 1.62 -3.53 7.01
N GLU A 59 0.36 -3.71 7.43
CA GLU A 59 -0.03 -4.74 8.40
C GLU A 59 0.16 -6.14 7.81
N GLU A 60 -0.28 -6.36 6.57
CA GLU A 60 -0.11 -7.62 5.84
C GLU A 60 1.37 -8.00 5.69
N LEU A 61 2.23 -7.05 5.33
CA LEU A 61 3.68 -7.25 5.26
C LEU A 61 4.27 -7.63 6.62
N THR A 62 3.84 -6.99 7.70
CA THR A 62 4.32 -7.29 9.06
C THR A 62 3.96 -8.71 9.46
N GLN A 63 2.74 -9.15 9.18
CA GLN A 63 2.30 -10.52 9.45
C GLN A 63 3.09 -11.53 8.61
N LEU A 64 3.26 -11.26 7.32
CA LEU A 64 4.01 -12.13 6.42
C LEU A 64 5.48 -12.27 6.83
N GLN A 65 6.10 -11.21 7.34
CA GLN A 65 7.47 -11.25 7.88
C GLN A 65 7.55 -12.10 9.14
N SER A 66 6.56 -11.99 10.05
CA SER A 66 6.50 -12.86 11.24
C SER A 66 6.36 -14.33 10.85
N ASP A 67 5.46 -14.65 9.93
CA ASP A 67 5.27 -15.99 9.41
C ASP A 67 6.52 -16.58 8.73
N LEU A 68 7.30 -15.70 8.08
CA LEU A 68 8.56 -16.10 7.47
C LEU A 68 9.64 -16.42 8.52
N GLU A 69 9.71 -15.63 9.60
CA GLU A 69 10.64 -15.91 10.71
C GLU A 69 10.28 -17.20 11.41
N ASP A 70 9.01 -17.45 11.68
CA ASP A 70 8.53 -18.71 12.27
C ASP A 70 8.88 -19.91 11.37
N ALA A 71 8.63 -19.81 10.07
CA ALA A 71 8.97 -20.86 9.11
C ALA A 71 10.49 -21.15 9.06
N LYS A 72 11.33 -20.11 9.17
CA LYS A 72 12.80 -20.26 9.25
C LYS A 72 13.25 -20.93 10.55
N ALA A 73 12.58 -20.61 11.66
CA ALA A 73 12.87 -21.28 12.94
C ALA A 73 12.51 -22.76 12.89
N ASP A 74 11.37 -23.10 12.30
CA ASP A 74 10.95 -24.49 12.09
C ASP A 74 11.93 -25.24 11.15
N GLU A 75 12.36 -24.59 10.06
CA GLU A 75 13.35 -25.16 9.14
C GLU A 75 14.66 -25.48 9.87
N ALA A 76 15.13 -24.56 10.72
CA ALA A 76 16.36 -24.78 11.49
C ALA A 76 16.24 -25.97 12.47
N GLN A 77 15.08 -26.12 13.12
CA GLN A 77 14.83 -27.29 13.99
C GLN A 77 14.78 -28.60 13.18
N GLN A 78 14.09 -28.59 12.05
CA GLN A 78 14.05 -29.78 11.16
C GLN A 78 15.44 -30.13 10.64
N TYR A 79 16.25 -29.14 10.29
CA TYR A 79 17.63 -29.36 9.84
C TYR A 79 18.50 -30.02 10.92
N GLU A 80 18.46 -29.55 12.17
CA GLU A 80 19.22 -30.16 13.27
C GLU A 80 18.71 -31.55 13.59
N ALA A 81 17.41 -31.81 13.58
CA ALA A 81 16.83 -33.13 13.76
C ALA A 81 17.30 -34.13 12.68
N MET A 82 17.27 -33.66 11.42
CA MET A 82 17.72 -34.46 10.28
C MET A 82 19.22 -34.78 10.35
N LYS A 83 20.03 -33.79 10.74
CA LYS A 83 21.49 -33.95 10.91
C LYS A 83 21.83 -34.98 11.98
N LEU A 84 21.13 -34.95 13.13
CA LEU A 84 21.27 -35.99 14.17
C LEU A 84 20.86 -37.36 13.65
N ARG A 85 19.80 -37.43 12.86
CA ARG A 85 19.33 -38.67 12.27
C ARG A 85 20.30 -39.24 11.24
N ILE A 86 20.85 -38.41 10.35
CA ILE A 86 21.88 -38.83 9.39
C ILE A 86 23.12 -39.35 10.12
N ARG A 87 23.56 -38.67 11.19
CA ARG A 87 24.67 -39.13 12.02
C ARG A 87 24.37 -40.51 12.61
N TYR A 88 23.18 -40.70 13.21
CA TYR A 88 22.78 -41.97 13.77
C TYR A 88 22.77 -43.08 12.71
N MET A 89 22.24 -42.86 11.53
CA MET A 89 22.26 -43.81 10.42
C MET A 89 23.69 -44.17 9.97
N TYR A 90 24.58 -43.18 9.94
CA TYR A 90 25.98 -43.39 9.57
C TYR A 90 26.74 -44.19 10.61
N GLU A 91 26.56 -43.89 11.89
CA GLU A 91 27.20 -44.57 13.02
C GLU A 91 26.66 -46.01 13.20
N ASN A 92 25.38 -46.21 12.89
CA ASN A 92 24.70 -47.52 12.96
C ASN A 92 24.45 -48.07 11.55
N SER A 93 25.49 -48.15 10.74
CA SER A 93 25.42 -48.56 9.33
C SER A 93 24.71 -49.91 9.10
N ALA A 94 24.37 -50.17 7.82
CA ALA A 94 23.60 -51.32 7.35
C ALA A 94 24.05 -52.68 7.93
N SER A 95 25.31 -52.81 8.33
CA SER A 95 25.82 -54.01 9.00
C SER A 95 25.17 -54.26 10.37
N ASN A 96 24.86 -53.21 11.13
CA ASN A 96 24.22 -53.32 12.43
C ASN A 96 22.73 -53.74 12.29
N TYR A 97 22.02 -53.22 11.30
CA TYR A 97 20.65 -53.65 11.02
C TYR A 97 20.58 -55.08 10.52
N MET A 98 21.54 -55.50 9.69
CA MET A 98 21.63 -56.91 9.25
C MET A 98 21.98 -57.82 10.38
N ASN A 99 22.92 -57.46 11.27
CA ASN A 99 23.25 -58.25 12.44
C ASN A 99 22.03 -58.40 13.38
N LEU A 100 21.28 -57.30 13.61
CA LEU A 100 20.07 -57.33 14.43
C LEU A 100 19.00 -58.27 13.86
N LEU A 101 18.87 -58.35 12.54
CA LEU A 101 17.97 -59.24 11.84
C LEU A 101 18.44 -60.70 11.96
N PHE A 102 19.74 -60.98 11.87
CA PHE A 102 20.29 -62.32 11.96
C PHE A 102 20.43 -62.86 13.41
N GLU A 103 20.47 -61.97 14.40
CA GLU A 103 20.47 -62.32 15.82
C GLU A 103 19.07 -62.64 16.40
N SER A 104 18.01 -62.47 15.57
CA SER A 104 16.64 -62.72 15.97
C SER A 104 16.45 -64.22 16.30
N GLY A 105 15.94 -64.49 17.51
CA GLY A 105 15.78 -65.89 18.01
C GLY A 105 14.60 -66.64 17.39
N SER A 106 13.73 -65.93 16.62
CA SER A 106 12.57 -66.54 15.97
C SER A 106 12.21 -65.81 14.67
N ILE A 107 11.46 -66.45 13.77
CA ILE A 107 10.91 -65.81 12.53
C ILE A 107 9.99 -64.65 12.87
N SER A 108 9.24 -64.74 13.97
CA SER A 108 8.36 -63.65 14.40
C SER A 108 9.17 -62.42 14.81
N ASP A 109 10.27 -62.57 15.54
CA ASP A 109 11.16 -61.47 15.93
C ASP A 109 11.86 -60.88 14.73
N PHE A 110 12.28 -61.69 13.77
CA PHE A 110 12.82 -61.25 12.50
C PHE A 110 11.84 -60.38 11.73
N LEU A 111 10.59 -60.81 11.59
CA LEU A 111 9.55 -60.05 10.89
C LEU A 111 9.23 -58.75 11.62
N ASN A 112 9.14 -58.76 12.95
CA ASN A 112 8.91 -57.53 13.74
C ASN A 112 10.06 -56.51 13.59
N GLN A 113 11.31 -56.98 13.58
CA GLN A 113 12.48 -56.15 13.40
C GLN A 113 12.55 -55.56 11.96
N ALA A 114 12.23 -56.40 10.95
CA ALA A 114 12.17 -55.96 9.56
C ALA A 114 11.09 -54.89 9.38
N GLU A 115 9.92 -55.06 10.00
CA GLU A 115 8.86 -54.07 10.00
C GLU A 115 9.31 -52.76 10.67
N ASN A 116 9.95 -52.82 11.84
CA ASN A 116 10.48 -51.62 12.51
C ASN A 116 11.51 -50.85 11.65
N ILE A 117 12.42 -51.57 10.96
CA ILE A 117 13.39 -50.97 10.04
C ILE A 117 12.67 -50.34 8.86
N SER A 118 11.64 -50.97 8.33
CA SER A 118 10.81 -50.42 7.25
C SER A 118 10.09 -49.13 7.65
N GLN A 119 9.46 -49.12 8.83
CA GLN A 119 8.79 -47.95 9.39
C GLN A 119 9.78 -46.82 9.65
N MET A 120 10.97 -47.11 10.15
CA MET A 120 12.03 -46.15 10.36
C MET A 120 12.50 -45.53 9.05
N SER A 121 12.66 -46.32 7.99
CA SER A 121 13.02 -45.84 6.66
C SER A 121 11.94 -44.95 6.03
N LYS A 122 10.66 -45.27 6.27
CA LYS A 122 9.54 -44.43 5.86
C LYS A 122 9.56 -43.11 6.60
N TYR A 123 9.72 -43.11 7.92
CA TYR A 123 9.82 -41.89 8.71
C TYR A 123 10.95 -40.95 8.24
N ASP A 124 12.11 -41.52 7.89
CA ASP A 124 13.25 -40.77 7.39
C ASP A 124 12.93 -40.05 6.04
N ARG A 125 12.19 -40.75 5.16
CA ARG A 125 11.73 -40.13 3.89
C ARG A 125 10.72 -39.03 4.11
N ASP A 126 9.72 -39.29 4.95
CA ASP A 126 8.68 -38.33 5.30
C ASP A 126 9.31 -37.05 5.90
N MET A 127 10.34 -37.21 6.76
CA MET A 127 11.07 -36.08 7.34
C MET A 127 11.86 -35.27 6.28
N LEU A 128 12.49 -35.93 5.31
CA LEU A 128 13.18 -35.27 4.21
C LEU A 128 12.22 -34.53 3.29
N ASP A 129 11.06 -35.11 3.02
CA ASP A 129 10.05 -34.49 2.17
C ASP A 129 9.44 -33.27 2.87
N THR A 130 9.12 -33.40 4.18
CA THR A 130 8.67 -32.25 4.98
C THR A 130 9.71 -31.10 5.00
N TYR A 131 11.00 -31.44 5.13
CA TYR A 131 12.06 -30.42 5.08
C TYR A 131 12.12 -29.70 3.73
N ARG A 132 11.97 -30.43 2.61
CA ARG A 132 11.92 -29.84 1.28
C ARG A 132 10.72 -28.92 1.10
N GLU A 133 9.54 -29.38 1.52
CA GLU A 133 8.31 -28.58 1.48
C GLU A 133 8.43 -27.29 2.29
N THR A 134 9.01 -27.39 3.50
CA THR A 134 9.28 -26.22 4.35
C THR A 134 10.22 -25.23 3.64
N LYS A 135 11.25 -25.73 2.99
CA LYS A 135 12.20 -24.90 2.24
C LYS A 135 11.59 -24.19 1.04
N GLU A 136 10.74 -24.90 0.28
CA GLU A 136 9.98 -24.31 -0.85
C GLU A 136 8.97 -23.27 -0.35
N ALA A 137 8.31 -23.53 0.78
CA ALA A 137 7.38 -22.57 1.40
C ALA A 137 8.10 -21.29 1.87
N ILE A 138 9.31 -21.42 2.45
CA ILE A 138 10.15 -20.27 2.83
C ILE A 138 10.51 -19.44 1.60
N GLN A 139 10.96 -20.07 0.52
CA GLN A 139 11.31 -19.36 -0.71
C GLN A 139 10.10 -18.60 -1.27
N THR A 140 8.93 -19.23 -1.31
CA THR A 140 7.69 -18.59 -1.75
C THR A 140 7.33 -17.38 -0.88
N LYS A 141 7.45 -17.51 0.46
CA LYS A 141 7.21 -16.40 1.39
C LYS A 141 8.24 -15.26 1.21
N GLU A 142 9.50 -15.57 0.95
CA GLU A 142 10.52 -14.55 0.66
C GLU A 142 10.19 -13.76 -0.61
N GLU A 143 9.72 -14.43 -1.67
CA GLU A 143 9.26 -13.79 -2.90
C GLU A 143 8.03 -12.91 -2.64
N GLN A 144 7.08 -13.37 -1.86
CA GLN A 144 5.90 -12.59 -1.45
C GLN A 144 6.28 -11.34 -0.66
N VAL A 145 7.18 -11.46 0.32
CA VAL A 145 7.70 -10.31 1.10
C VAL A 145 8.37 -9.29 0.18
N ALA A 146 9.11 -9.74 -0.84
CA ALA A 146 9.74 -8.83 -1.80
C ALA A 146 8.70 -8.08 -2.65
N GLN A 147 7.67 -8.78 -3.15
CA GLN A 147 6.58 -8.19 -3.92
C GLN A 147 5.77 -7.18 -3.09
N GLU A 148 5.37 -7.54 -1.86
CA GLU A 148 4.65 -6.64 -0.96
C GLU A 148 5.43 -5.34 -0.68
N LYS A 149 6.75 -5.44 -0.52
CA LYS A 149 7.60 -4.25 -0.35
C LYS A 149 7.60 -3.35 -1.59
N GLU A 150 7.63 -3.91 -2.78
CA GLU A 150 7.55 -3.14 -4.03
C GLU A 150 6.19 -2.46 -4.17
N GLU A 151 5.09 -3.15 -3.85
CA GLU A 151 3.74 -2.58 -3.85
C GLU A 151 3.62 -1.42 -2.87
N ILE A 152 4.14 -1.56 -1.64
CA ILE A 152 4.15 -0.49 -0.64
C ILE A 152 4.92 0.75 -1.14
N VAL A 153 6.06 0.57 -1.79
CA VAL A 153 6.83 1.68 -2.38
C VAL A 153 6.03 2.37 -3.49
N ALA A 154 5.33 1.60 -4.34
CA ALA A 154 4.47 2.15 -5.38
C ALA A 154 3.31 2.96 -4.80
N LEU A 155 2.64 2.46 -3.74
CA LEU A 155 1.57 3.18 -3.04
C LEU A 155 2.08 4.47 -2.37
N GLN A 156 3.29 4.47 -1.81
CA GLN A 156 3.92 5.67 -1.26
C GLN A 156 4.15 6.73 -2.33
N GLN A 157 4.66 6.33 -3.50
CA GLN A 157 4.88 7.25 -4.61
C GLN A 157 3.57 7.83 -5.12
N GLU A 158 2.55 6.99 -5.33
CA GLU A 158 1.22 7.45 -5.75
C GLU A 158 0.59 8.41 -4.73
N SER A 159 0.77 8.14 -3.43
CA SER A 159 0.31 9.04 -2.35
C SER A 159 1.00 10.40 -2.43
N ALA A 160 2.32 10.42 -2.63
CA ALA A 160 3.10 11.65 -2.77
C ALA A 160 2.65 12.47 -3.99
N ASP A 161 2.42 11.83 -5.12
CA ASP A 161 1.96 12.48 -6.35
C ASP A 161 0.55 13.09 -6.17
N LYS A 162 -0.35 12.37 -5.52
CA LYS A 162 -1.69 12.88 -5.19
C LYS A 162 -1.65 14.03 -4.18
N GLN A 163 -0.77 13.98 -3.19
CA GLN A 163 -0.58 15.09 -2.25
C GLN A 163 -0.07 16.35 -2.97
N ALA A 164 0.91 16.20 -3.85
CA ALA A 164 1.42 17.31 -4.66
C ALA A 164 0.32 17.91 -5.55
N ALA A 165 -0.53 17.08 -6.14
CA ALA A 165 -1.68 17.51 -6.92
C ALA A 165 -2.67 18.31 -6.05
N VAL A 166 -3.00 17.85 -4.84
CA VAL A 166 -3.87 18.60 -3.89
C VAL A 166 -3.29 19.98 -3.59
N GLU A 167 -1.98 20.07 -3.33
CA GLU A 167 -1.32 21.35 -3.06
C GLU A 167 -1.38 22.31 -4.27
N ASP A 168 -1.19 21.82 -5.48
CA ASP A 168 -1.28 22.64 -6.69
C ASP A 168 -2.71 23.14 -6.92
N TRP A 169 -3.70 22.29 -6.72
CA TRP A 169 -5.12 22.66 -6.75
C TRP A 169 -5.45 23.74 -5.72
N TRP A 170 -4.94 23.64 -4.50
CA TRP A 170 -5.11 24.68 -3.47
C TRP A 170 -4.52 26.04 -3.90
N ARG A 171 -3.34 26.05 -4.51
CA ARG A 171 -2.74 27.26 -5.06
C ARG A 171 -3.58 27.87 -6.15
N GLN A 172 -4.12 27.06 -7.05
CA GLN A 172 -5.01 27.54 -8.12
C GLN A 172 -6.32 28.13 -7.56
N LEU A 173 -6.97 27.43 -6.61
CA LEU A 173 -8.17 27.93 -5.93
C LEU A 173 -7.94 29.27 -5.23
N THR A 174 -6.85 29.39 -4.47
CA THR A 174 -6.55 30.65 -3.75
C THR A 174 -6.25 31.79 -4.69
N SER A 175 -5.48 31.58 -5.74
CA SER A 175 -5.17 32.63 -6.74
C SER A 175 -6.40 33.12 -7.48
N ARG A 176 -7.30 32.22 -7.86
CA ARG A 176 -8.56 32.58 -8.56
C ARG A 176 -9.59 33.23 -7.64
N SER A 177 -9.70 32.76 -6.39
CA SER A 177 -10.60 33.40 -5.40
C SER A 177 -10.20 34.86 -5.13
N VAL A 178 -8.92 35.18 -5.11
CA VAL A 178 -8.43 36.57 -5.01
C VAL A 178 -8.84 37.39 -6.23
N ASN A 179 -8.71 36.84 -7.43
CA ASN A 179 -9.12 37.53 -8.66
C ASN A 179 -10.63 37.80 -8.70
N ILE A 180 -11.45 36.83 -8.29
CA ILE A 180 -12.92 37.00 -8.22
C ILE A 180 -13.29 38.11 -7.22
N ARG A 181 -12.70 38.12 -6.02
CA ARG A 181 -12.93 39.18 -5.03
C ARG A 181 -12.54 40.56 -5.59
N ARG A 182 -11.50 40.66 -6.41
CA ARG A 182 -11.07 41.87 -7.08
C ARG A 182 -12.11 42.34 -8.11
N ILE A 183 -12.64 41.39 -8.92
CA ILE A 183 -13.71 41.70 -9.91
C ILE A 183 -14.98 42.18 -9.18
N PHE A 184 -15.38 41.53 -8.11
CA PHE A 184 -16.53 41.94 -7.28
C PHE A 184 -16.37 43.33 -6.69
N ARG A 185 -15.18 43.69 -6.22
CA ARG A 185 -14.91 45.02 -5.66
C ARG A 185 -15.05 46.08 -6.73
N VAL A 186 -14.53 45.86 -7.92
CA VAL A 186 -14.63 46.79 -9.06
C VAL A 186 -16.07 46.93 -9.53
N SER A 187 -16.82 45.84 -9.70
CA SER A 187 -18.22 45.90 -10.15
C SER A 187 -19.14 46.59 -9.12
N ARG A 188 -18.90 46.36 -7.80
CA ARG A 188 -19.64 47.04 -6.73
C ARG A 188 -19.34 48.56 -6.71
N GLN A 189 -18.10 48.92 -6.94
CA GLN A 189 -17.68 50.33 -6.98
C GLN A 189 -18.30 51.05 -8.16
N GLN A 190 -18.42 50.39 -9.33
CA GLN A 190 -19.12 50.93 -10.50
C GLN A 190 -20.63 51.08 -10.31
N ARG A 191 -21.30 50.16 -9.56
CA ARG A 191 -22.73 50.28 -9.22
C ARG A 191 -23.05 51.43 -8.23
N MET A 192 -22.10 51.81 -7.37
CA MET A 192 -22.32 52.91 -6.40
C MET A 192 -22.10 54.29 -7.02
N ILE A 193 -21.59 54.37 -8.25
CA ILE A 193 -21.33 55.59 -8.98
C ILE A 193 -22.50 55.92 -9.94
N CYS A 194 -23.47 55.00 -10.11
CA CYS A 194 -24.74 55.22 -10.80
C CYS A 194 -25.84 55.61 -9.81
#